data_b788c2e026b78bebfb5a7eeb88cc5e29
#
_entry.id   b788c2e026b78bebfb5a7eeb88cc5e29
#
_cell.length_a   1.000
_cell.length_b   1.000
_cell.length_c   1.000
_cell.angle_alpha   90.00
_cell.angle_beta   90.00
_cell.angle_gamma   90.00
#
_symmetry.space_group_name_H-M   'P 1'
#
loop_
_entity.id
_entity.type
_entity.pdbx_description
1 polymer ?
#
loop_
_entity_poly.entity_id
_entity_poly.type
_entity_poly.pdbx_seq_one_letter_code
_entity_poly.pdbx_strand_id
1 'polypeptide(L)'
;HYGEFVQGMSNITELTNNLEQSFVIVKNGRRNLSSASDNVADALRIAESQTRKKSLISTLNMLVRVQECQGLEAKIKDSLESYSFTKAVNEYVAAQRTLHALDGLSCAESFRQDLRSLLWDLVAKMEGVLFATCGDFQPSAYQPLFDAYQLLGEQVKPLGDKVQECFLRAVESQTERVLRSYSFRKGG
;
A
#
# COMPACT_ATOMS: atom_id res chain seq x y z
N HIS A 1 -39.89 -86.17 -12.68
CA HIS A 1 -38.56 -86.03 -12.04
C HIS A 1 -37.43 -85.63 -12.98
N TYR A 2 -37.33 -86.05 -14.27
CA TYR A 2 -36.28 -85.66 -15.17
C TYR A 2 -36.41 -84.20 -15.59
N GLY A 3 -37.62 -83.72 -15.86
CA GLY A 3 -37.88 -82.31 -16.23
C GLY A 3 -37.54 -81.33 -15.08
N GLU A 4 -37.81 -81.70 -13.84
CA GLU A 4 -37.47 -80.87 -12.67
C GLU A 4 -35.97 -80.79 -12.44
N PHE A 5 -35.22 -81.85 -12.73
CA PHE A 5 -33.75 -81.87 -12.69
C PHE A 5 -33.12 -80.95 -13.75
N VAL A 6 -33.60 -81.02 -14.99
CA VAL A 6 -33.14 -80.18 -16.09
C VAL A 6 -33.45 -78.72 -15.79
N GLN A 7 -34.62 -78.41 -15.25
CA GLN A 7 -35.01 -77.08 -14.82
C GLN A 7 -34.10 -76.56 -13.66
N GLY A 8 -33.79 -77.43 -12.71
CA GLY A 8 -32.87 -77.13 -11.60
C GLY A 8 -31.45 -76.80 -12.11
N MET A 9 -30.95 -77.61 -13.04
CA MET A 9 -29.63 -77.31 -13.69
C MET A 9 -29.61 -75.98 -14.46
N SER A 10 -30.67 -75.66 -15.18
CA SER A 10 -30.82 -74.37 -15.88
C SER A 10 -30.80 -73.19 -14.90
N ASN A 11 -31.55 -73.29 -13.81
CA ASN A 11 -31.60 -72.26 -12.80
C ASN A 11 -30.22 -72.05 -12.12
N ILE A 12 -29.47 -73.11 -11.84
CA ILE A 12 -28.11 -73.03 -11.29
C ILE A 12 -27.17 -72.34 -12.27
N THR A 13 -27.24 -72.64 -13.56
CA THR A 13 -26.43 -71.99 -14.57
C THR A 13 -26.74 -70.50 -14.69
N GLU A 14 -28.02 -70.16 -14.65
CA GLU A 14 -28.46 -68.73 -14.67
C GLU A 14 -27.98 -67.96 -13.42
N LEU A 15 -28.11 -68.58 -12.24
CA LEU A 15 -27.59 -68.02 -11.00
C LEU A 15 -26.08 -67.80 -11.02
N THR A 16 -25.33 -68.79 -11.60
CA THR A 16 -23.89 -68.65 -11.70
C THR A 16 -23.50 -67.50 -12.62
N ASN A 17 -24.16 -67.35 -13.77
CA ASN A 17 -23.92 -66.24 -14.72
C ASN A 17 -24.26 -64.90 -14.06
N ASN A 18 -25.37 -64.83 -13.33
CA ASN A 18 -25.77 -63.57 -12.60
C ASN A 18 -24.76 -63.23 -11.52
N LEU A 19 -24.20 -64.21 -10.81
CA LEU A 19 -23.16 -64.00 -9.80
C LEU A 19 -21.84 -63.50 -10.46
N GLU A 20 -21.42 -64.08 -11.57
CA GLU A 20 -20.25 -63.60 -12.30
C GLU A 20 -20.41 -62.18 -12.80
N GLN A 21 -21.55 -61.83 -13.39
CA GLN A 21 -21.86 -60.48 -13.82
C GLN A 21 -21.84 -59.52 -12.63
N SER A 22 -22.47 -59.88 -11.51
CA SER A 22 -22.46 -59.06 -10.29
C SER A 22 -21.03 -58.84 -9.78
N PHE A 23 -20.20 -59.88 -9.79
CA PHE A 23 -18.80 -59.75 -9.38
C PHE A 23 -18.02 -58.79 -10.25
N VAL A 24 -18.22 -58.83 -11.60
CA VAL A 24 -17.58 -57.91 -12.54
C VAL A 24 -18.04 -56.47 -12.31
N ILE A 25 -19.35 -56.24 -12.06
CA ILE A 25 -19.90 -54.91 -11.76
C ILE A 25 -19.29 -54.37 -10.47
N VAL A 26 -19.24 -55.14 -9.39
CA VAL A 26 -18.65 -54.73 -8.12
C VAL A 26 -17.17 -54.45 -8.25
N LYS A 27 -16.41 -55.26 -8.99
CA LYS A 27 -14.99 -55.06 -9.24
C LYS A 27 -14.74 -53.75 -10.01
N ASN A 28 -15.52 -53.49 -11.06
CA ASN A 28 -15.43 -52.26 -11.84
C ASN A 28 -15.86 -51.05 -11.01
N GLY A 29 -16.94 -51.15 -10.19
CA GLY A 29 -17.35 -50.11 -9.28
C GLY A 29 -16.25 -49.71 -8.29
N ARG A 30 -15.57 -50.69 -7.68
CA ARG A 30 -14.45 -50.45 -6.77
C ARG A 30 -13.29 -49.72 -7.47
N ARG A 31 -12.94 -50.13 -8.68
CA ARG A 31 -11.87 -49.45 -9.49
C ARG A 31 -12.25 -48.00 -9.78
N ASN A 32 -13.47 -47.78 -10.24
CA ASN A 32 -13.97 -46.42 -10.52
C ASN A 32 -13.98 -45.53 -9.29
N LEU A 33 -14.39 -46.07 -8.14
CA LEU A 33 -14.39 -45.37 -6.86
C LEU A 33 -12.96 -45.02 -6.42
N SER A 34 -12.00 -45.94 -6.56
CA SER A 34 -10.60 -45.64 -6.24
C SER A 34 -10.05 -44.58 -7.12
N SER A 35 -10.25 -44.64 -8.44
CA SER A 35 -9.82 -43.64 -9.39
C SER A 35 -10.47 -42.27 -9.13
N ALA A 36 -11.75 -42.25 -8.80
CA ALA A 36 -12.44 -40.99 -8.42
C ALA A 36 -11.88 -40.39 -7.13
N SER A 37 -11.55 -41.22 -6.14
CA SER A 37 -10.92 -40.81 -4.89
C SER A 37 -9.55 -40.17 -5.15
N ASP A 38 -8.73 -40.80 -5.98
CA ASP A 38 -7.40 -40.31 -6.34
C ASP A 38 -7.49 -38.97 -7.11
N ASN A 39 -8.41 -38.87 -8.06
CA ASN A 39 -8.66 -37.62 -8.78
C ASN A 39 -9.12 -36.47 -7.87
N VAL A 40 -9.97 -36.76 -6.88
CA VAL A 40 -10.41 -35.75 -5.87
C VAL A 40 -9.24 -35.33 -4.99
N ALA A 41 -8.41 -36.26 -4.55
CA ALA A 41 -7.22 -35.95 -3.75
C ALA A 41 -6.25 -35.06 -4.52
N ASP A 42 -5.99 -35.34 -5.79
CA ASP A 42 -5.13 -34.52 -6.63
C ASP A 42 -5.73 -33.13 -6.91
N ALA A 43 -7.03 -33.06 -7.15
CA ALA A 43 -7.74 -31.77 -7.28
C ALA A 43 -7.63 -30.90 -6.03
N LEU A 44 -7.78 -31.49 -4.84
CA LEU A 44 -7.60 -30.79 -3.57
C LEU A 44 -6.17 -30.28 -3.38
N ARG A 45 -5.16 -31.09 -3.68
CA ARG A 45 -3.74 -30.69 -3.62
C ARG A 45 -3.43 -29.54 -4.58
N ILE A 46 -4.00 -29.55 -5.78
CA ILE A 46 -3.88 -28.45 -6.73
C ILE A 46 -4.55 -27.18 -6.17
N ALA A 47 -5.77 -27.30 -5.62
CA ALA A 47 -6.49 -26.16 -5.04
C ALA A 47 -5.72 -25.52 -3.86
N GLU A 48 -5.18 -26.34 -2.95
CA GLU A 48 -4.33 -25.89 -1.85
C GLU A 48 -3.07 -25.18 -2.34
N SER A 49 -2.39 -25.76 -3.35
CA SER A 49 -1.20 -25.17 -3.96
C SER A 49 -1.52 -23.82 -4.60
N GLN A 50 -2.65 -23.69 -5.31
CA GLN A 50 -3.10 -22.44 -5.91
C GLN A 50 -3.44 -21.38 -4.84
N THR A 51 -4.10 -21.78 -3.76
CA THR A 51 -4.41 -20.87 -2.64
C THR A 51 -3.13 -20.36 -1.98
N ARG A 52 -2.17 -21.26 -1.72
CA ARG A 52 -0.86 -20.88 -1.17
C ARG A 52 -0.10 -19.94 -2.11
N LYS A 53 -0.10 -20.23 -3.40
CA LYS A 53 0.51 -19.35 -4.42
C LYS A 53 -0.10 -17.94 -4.40
N LYS A 54 -1.43 -17.83 -4.37
CA LYS A 54 -2.13 -16.54 -4.28
C LYS A 54 -1.74 -15.76 -3.02
N SER A 55 -1.69 -16.44 -1.87
CA SER A 55 -1.28 -15.84 -0.60
C SER A 55 0.16 -15.31 -0.66
N LEU A 56 1.10 -16.09 -1.20
CA LEU A 56 2.49 -15.67 -1.35
C LEU A 56 2.65 -14.47 -2.28
N ILE A 57 1.93 -14.44 -3.40
CA ILE A 57 1.92 -13.28 -4.32
C ILE A 57 1.37 -12.03 -3.61
N SER A 58 0.30 -12.17 -2.85
CA SER A 58 -0.27 -11.05 -2.07
C SER A 58 0.74 -10.52 -1.06
N THR A 59 1.40 -11.40 -0.32
CA THR A 59 2.44 -11.02 0.66
C THR A 59 3.62 -10.34 -0.03
N LEU A 60 4.08 -10.86 -1.17
CA LEU A 60 5.15 -10.24 -1.94
C LEU A 60 4.79 -8.82 -2.38
N ASN A 61 3.58 -8.62 -2.91
CA ASN A 61 3.10 -7.32 -3.33
C ASN A 61 3.03 -6.32 -2.15
N MET A 62 2.65 -6.79 -0.94
CA MET A 62 2.68 -5.96 0.26
C MET A 62 4.11 -5.55 0.64
N LEU A 63 5.07 -6.48 0.60
CA LEU A 63 6.47 -6.20 0.90
C LEU A 63 7.09 -5.20 -0.07
N VAL A 64 6.78 -5.31 -1.37
CA VAL A 64 7.22 -4.35 -2.39
C VAL A 64 6.70 -2.95 -2.07
N ARG A 65 5.42 -2.82 -1.70
CA ARG A 65 4.85 -1.52 -1.33
C ARG A 65 5.47 -0.93 -0.05
N VAL A 66 5.78 -1.75 0.94
CA VAL A 66 6.50 -1.31 2.13
C VAL A 66 7.89 -0.77 1.75
N GLN A 67 8.61 -1.46 0.89
CA GLN A 67 9.90 -1.01 0.38
C GLN A 67 9.80 0.30 -0.42
N GLU A 68 8.75 0.45 -1.23
CA GLU A 68 8.45 1.70 -1.94
C GLU A 68 8.23 2.87 -0.98
N CYS A 69 7.47 2.67 0.10
CA CYS A 69 7.25 3.70 1.13
C CYS A 69 8.58 4.16 1.77
N GLN A 70 9.46 3.23 2.14
CA GLN A 70 10.78 3.56 2.69
C GLN A 70 11.63 4.33 1.69
N GLY A 71 11.60 3.94 0.41
CA GLY A 71 12.31 4.64 -0.66
C GLY A 71 11.78 6.06 -0.89
N LEU A 72 10.48 6.29 -0.76
CA LEU A 72 9.86 7.62 -0.89
C LEU A 72 10.23 8.53 0.28
N GLU A 73 10.27 8.02 1.51
CA GLU A 73 10.74 8.79 2.68
C GLU A 73 12.14 9.36 2.48
N ALA A 74 13.09 8.53 2.03
CA ALA A 74 14.45 8.96 1.74
C ALA A 74 14.50 10.04 0.64
N LYS A 75 13.70 9.89 -0.43
CA LYS A 75 13.61 10.88 -1.52
C LYS A 75 13.02 12.19 -1.06
N ILE A 76 12.00 12.18 -0.20
CA ILE A 76 11.42 13.40 0.37
C ILE A 76 12.48 14.16 1.15
N LYS A 77 13.25 13.47 2.01
CA LYS A 77 14.35 14.08 2.79
C LYS A 77 15.41 14.69 1.90
N ASP A 78 15.86 13.99 0.87
CA ASP A 78 16.85 14.48 -0.11
C ASP A 78 16.33 15.70 -0.88
N SER A 79 15.07 15.65 -1.33
CA SER A 79 14.41 16.77 -2.00
C SER A 79 14.23 17.99 -1.09
N LEU A 80 14.01 17.78 0.23
CA LEU A 80 13.98 18.85 1.23
C LEU A 80 15.35 19.47 1.48
N GLU A 81 16.42 18.69 1.49
CA GLU A 81 17.79 19.20 1.65
C GLU A 81 18.21 20.02 0.45
N SER A 82 17.78 19.63 -0.75
CA SER A 82 18.05 20.37 -2.00
C SER A 82 17.09 21.54 -2.27
N TYR A 83 16.18 21.87 -1.34
CA TYR A 83 15.15 22.91 -1.50
C TYR A 83 14.24 22.72 -2.73
N SER A 84 14.08 21.49 -3.19
CA SER A 84 13.22 21.13 -4.34
C SER A 84 11.79 20.85 -3.86
N PHE A 85 11.07 21.87 -3.39
CA PHE A 85 9.79 21.73 -2.71
C PHE A 85 8.70 21.07 -3.54
N THR A 86 8.54 21.44 -4.81
CA THR A 86 7.55 20.82 -5.71
C THR A 86 7.79 19.31 -5.86
N LYS A 87 9.06 18.90 -5.94
CA LYS A 87 9.45 17.49 -6.03
C LYS A 87 9.15 16.77 -4.71
N ALA A 88 9.54 17.36 -3.56
CA ALA A 88 9.28 16.81 -2.25
C ALA A 88 7.78 16.60 -1.99
N VAL A 89 6.93 17.56 -2.39
CA VAL A 89 5.46 17.45 -2.26
C VAL A 89 4.90 16.35 -3.16
N ASN A 90 5.36 16.22 -4.40
CA ASN A 90 4.92 15.14 -5.29
C ASN A 90 5.27 13.76 -4.72
N GLU A 91 6.48 13.61 -4.17
CA GLU A 91 6.92 12.38 -3.51
C GLU A 91 6.11 12.10 -2.23
N TYR A 92 5.77 13.12 -1.46
CA TYR A 92 4.90 13.02 -0.29
C TYR A 92 3.48 12.55 -0.68
N VAL A 93 2.87 13.14 -1.71
CA VAL A 93 1.55 12.72 -2.20
C VAL A 93 1.59 11.29 -2.75
N ALA A 94 2.66 10.90 -3.42
CA ALA A 94 2.87 9.51 -3.87
C ALA A 94 2.96 8.55 -2.68
N ALA A 95 3.71 8.92 -1.62
CA ALA A 95 3.81 8.13 -0.39
C ALA A 95 2.46 7.96 0.31
N GLN A 96 1.64 9.02 0.39
CA GLN A 96 0.28 8.92 0.93
C GLN A 96 -0.59 7.92 0.16
N ARG A 97 -0.55 7.94 -1.17
CA ARG A 97 -1.32 7.00 -2.02
C ARG A 97 -0.86 5.56 -1.80
N THR A 98 0.44 5.32 -1.72
CA THR A 98 0.99 3.98 -1.45
C THR A 98 0.58 3.50 -0.06
N LEU A 99 0.58 4.40 0.93
CA LEU A 99 0.20 4.10 2.30
C LEU A 99 -1.28 3.72 2.45
N HIS A 100 -2.18 4.38 1.71
CA HIS A 100 -3.60 3.99 1.67
C HIS A 100 -3.81 2.54 1.19
N ALA A 101 -2.92 2.05 0.32
CA ALA A 101 -2.99 0.67 -0.14
C ALA A 101 -2.44 -0.36 0.89
N LEU A 102 -1.85 0.12 1.99
CA LEU A 102 -1.33 -0.68 3.12
C LEU A 102 -2.24 -0.61 4.35
N ASP A 103 -3.43 -0.04 4.23
CA ASP A 103 -4.38 0.08 5.33
C ASP A 103 -4.69 -1.30 5.96
N GLY A 104 -4.64 -1.33 7.30
CA GLY A 104 -4.83 -2.56 8.08
C GLY A 104 -3.54 -3.28 8.47
N LEU A 105 -2.37 -2.85 8.01
CA LEU A 105 -1.08 -3.39 8.47
C LEU A 105 -0.54 -2.55 9.65
N SER A 106 0.01 -3.24 10.66
CA SER A 106 0.59 -2.57 11.83
C SER A 106 1.76 -1.65 11.48
N CYS A 107 2.55 -1.99 10.46
CA CYS A 107 3.63 -1.16 9.96
C CYS A 107 3.14 0.14 9.28
N ALA A 108 1.93 0.17 8.74
CA ALA A 108 1.37 1.36 8.10
C ALA A 108 1.18 2.52 9.08
N GLU A 109 0.91 2.24 10.37
CA GLU A 109 0.75 3.30 11.37
C GLU A 109 2.07 4.00 11.69
N SER A 110 3.18 3.26 11.78
CA SER A 110 4.52 3.87 11.92
C SER A 110 4.83 4.78 10.73
N PHE A 111 4.61 4.30 9.49
CA PHE A 111 4.82 5.12 8.29
C PHE A 111 3.92 6.35 8.24
N ARG A 112 2.66 6.28 8.74
CA ARG A 112 1.80 7.46 8.83
C ARG A 112 2.38 8.52 9.76
N GLN A 113 2.92 8.09 10.88
CA GLN A 113 3.55 8.99 11.85
C GLN A 113 4.80 9.64 11.25
N ASP A 114 5.66 8.85 10.60
CA ASP A 114 6.85 9.35 9.93
C ASP A 114 6.50 10.34 8.80
N LEU A 115 5.48 10.02 8.02
CA LEU A 115 5.00 10.87 6.93
C LEU A 115 4.40 12.19 7.44
N ARG A 116 3.70 12.17 8.59
CA ARG A 116 3.23 13.41 9.25
C ARG A 116 4.40 14.27 9.71
N SER A 117 5.42 13.67 10.30
CA SER A 117 6.63 14.39 10.72
C SER A 117 7.30 15.05 9.50
N LEU A 118 7.43 14.32 8.40
CA LEU A 118 7.99 14.86 7.15
C LEU A 118 7.16 16.01 6.57
N LEU A 119 5.83 15.97 6.70
CA LEU A 119 4.98 17.09 6.29
C LEU A 119 5.26 18.35 7.13
N TRP A 120 5.40 18.19 8.45
CA TRP A 120 5.76 19.31 9.32
C TRP A 120 7.11 19.91 8.96
N ASP A 121 8.12 19.08 8.72
CA ASP A 121 9.45 19.52 8.31
C ASP A 121 9.42 20.23 6.94
N LEU A 122 8.65 19.69 6.00
CA LEU A 122 8.42 20.29 4.68
C LEU A 122 7.81 21.68 4.81
N VAL A 123 6.71 21.81 5.55
CA VAL A 123 6.00 23.07 5.76
C VAL A 123 6.90 24.07 6.48
N ALA A 124 7.62 23.66 7.53
CA ALA A 124 8.53 24.53 8.26
C ALA A 124 9.67 25.08 7.37
N LYS A 125 10.26 24.25 6.51
CA LYS A 125 11.28 24.71 5.55
C LYS A 125 10.70 25.66 4.50
N MET A 126 9.51 25.36 3.97
CA MET A 126 8.80 26.22 3.03
C MET A 126 8.49 27.58 3.65
N GLU A 127 8.01 27.62 4.89
CA GLU A 127 7.76 28.86 5.64
C GLU A 127 9.04 29.66 5.91
N GLY A 128 10.15 28.98 6.19
CA GLY A 128 11.46 29.62 6.35
C GLY A 128 11.93 30.35 5.07
N VAL A 129 11.77 29.69 3.91
CA VAL A 129 12.11 30.32 2.63
C VAL A 129 11.13 31.43 2.28
N LEU A 130 9.83 31.24 2.55
CA LEU A 130 8.81 32.26 2.34
C LEU A 130 9.10 33.52 3.18
N PHE A 131 9.49 33.35 4.46
CA PHE A 131 9.87 34.46 5.33
C PHE A 131 11.10 35.21 4.80
N ALA A 132 12.13 34.50 4.33
CA ALA A 132 13.29 35.11 3.71
C ALA A 132 12.94 35.91 2.44
N THR A 133 12.01 35.38 1.63
CA THR A 133 11.50 36.03 0.42
C THR A 133 10.69 37.30 0.72
N CYS A 134 10.05 37.41 1.89
CA CYS A 134 9.36 38.65 2.30
C CYS A 134 10.30 39.80 2.56
N GLY A 135 11.58 39.54 2.89
CA GLY A 135 12.61 40.61 3.07
C GLY A 135 13.25 41.06 1.76
N ASP A 136 13.39 40.14 0.82
CA ASP A 136 13.96 40.39 -0.54
C ASP A 136 13.21 39.50 -1.54
N PHE A 137 12.23 40.09 -2.23
CA PHE A 137 11.34 39.31 -3.11
C PHE A 137 12.07 38.86 -4.38
N GLN A 138 12.24 37.55 -4.48
CA GLN A 138 12.78 36.86 -5.65
C GLN A 138 11.73 35.97 -6.30
N PRO A 139 11.23 36.32 -7.51
CA PRO A 139 10.21 35.50 -8.20
C PRO A 139 10.62 34.04 -8.41
N SER A 140 11.92 33.80 -8.67
CA SER A 140 12.47 32.46 -8.86
C SER A 140 12.40 31.57 -7.62
N ALA A 141 12.44 32.13 -6.42
CA ALA A 141 12.28 31.41 -5.17
C ALA A 141 10.80 31.25 -4.79
N TYR A 142 9.96 32.23 -5.15
CA TYR A 142 8.54 32.22 -4.81
C TYR A 142 7.73 31.20 -5.65
N GLN A 143 8.00 31.09 -6.96
CA GLN A 143 7.22 30.21 -7.85
C GLN A 143 7.21 28.73 -7.42
N PRO A 144 8.35 28.10 -7.07
CA PRO A 144 8.34 26.72 -6.58
C PRO A 144 7.56 26.54 -5.26
N LEU A 145 7.54 27.56 -4.39
CA LEU A 145 6.74 27.55 -3.17
C LEU A 145 5.23 27.59 -3.48
N PHE A 146 4.84 28.49 -4.39
CA PHE A 146 3.46 28.61 -4.85
C PHE A 146 2.94 27.28 -5.40
N ASP A 147 3.70 26.65 -6.30
CA ASP A 147 3.36 25.36 -6.90
C ASP A 147 3.25 24.25 -5.83
N ALA A 148 4.18 24.23 -4.85
CA ALA A 148 4.18 23.27 -3.75
C ALA A 148 2.94 23.43 -2.84
N TYR A 149 2.58 24.69 -2.49
CA TYR A 149 1.37 24.94 -1.69
C TYR A 149 0.10 24.57 -2.45
N GLN A 150 0.02 24.78 -3.74
CA GLN A 150 -1.11 24.35 -4.56
C GLN A 150 -1.28 22.82 -4.56
N LEU A 151 -0.17 22.07 -4.63
CA LEU A 151 -0.18 20.62 -4.61
C LEU A 151 -0.60 20.04 -3.24
N LEU A 152 -0.24 20.72 -2.14
CA LEU A 152 -0.65 20.32 -0.79
C LEU A 152 -2.13 20.62 -0.51
N GLY A 153 -2.69 21.63 -1.17
CA GLY A 153 -4.12 21.99 -1.07
C GLY A 153 -4.60 22.20 0.37
N GLU A 154 -5.68 21.52 0.75
CA GLU A 154 -6.33 21.66 2.06
C GLU A 154 -5.53 21.06 3.25
N GLN A 155 -4.42 20.37 2.99
CA GLN A 155 -3.58 19.77 4.05
C GLN A 155 -2.80 20.82 4.85
N VAL A 156 -2.65 22.00 4.29
CA VAL A 156 -1.92 23.12 4.89
C VAL A 156 -2.75 24.40 4.78
N LYS A 157 -2.42 25.42 5.61
CA LYS A 157 -3.06 26.73 5.48
C LYS A 157 -2.83 27.32 4.08
N PRO A 158 -3.82 28.03 3.52
CA PRO A 158 -3.68 28.68 2.22
C PRO A 158 -2.43 29.56 2.16
N LEU A 159 -1.75 29.55 1.01
CA LEU A 159 -0.52 30.33 0.83
C LEU A 159 -0.73 31.83 1.10
N GLY A 160 -1.89 32.39 0.73
CA GLY A 160 -2.21 33.81 0.99
C GLY A 160 -2.11 34.17 2.47
N ASP A 161 -2.70 33.33 3.34
CA ASP A 161 -2.65 33.52 4.78
C ASP A 161 -1.21 33.39 5.31
N LYS A 162 -0.44 32.45 4.77
CA LYS A 162 0.96 32.28 5.13
C LYS A 162 1.85 33.44 4.70
N VAL A 163 1.64 33.97 3.51
CA VAL A 163 2.32 35.17 3.03
C VAL A 163 2.03 36.33 3.97
N GLN A 164 0.77 36.54 4.36
CA GLN A 164 0.38 37.59 5.30
C GLN A 164 1.04 37.42 6.68
N GLU A 165 1.02 36.20 7.24
CA GLU A 165 1.70 35.89 8.51
C GLU A 165 3.21 36.15 8.43
N CYS A 166 3.87 35.71 7.37
CA CYS A 166 5.31 35.91 7.17
C CYS A 166 5.66 37.39 6.99
N PHE A 167 4.85 38.13 6.22
CA PHE A 167 5.05 39.54 6.02
C PHE A 167 4.93 40.34 7.33
N LEU A 168 3.91 40.08 8.15
CA LEU A 168 3.74 40.71 9.46
C LEU A 168 4.95 40.45 10.37
N ARG A 169 5.41 39.20 10.46
CA ARG A 169 6.61 38.85 11.22
C ARG A 169 7.88 39.54 10.70
N ALA A 170 8.01 39.67 9.36
CA ALA A 170 9.14 40.35 8.77
C ALA A 170 9.15 41.86 9.13
N VAL A 171 7.99 42.52 9.09
CA VAL A 171 7.82 43.91 9.51
C VAL A 171 8.14 44.08 10.99
N GLU A 172 7.62 43.23 11.87
CA GLU A 172 7.91 43.24 13.31
C GLU A 172 9.42 43.07 13.57
N SER A 173 10.07 42.10 12.93
CA SER A 173 11.49 41.86 13.08
C SER A 173 12.35 43.07 12.61
N GLN A 174 11.99 43.68 11.49
CA GLN A 174 12.66 44.88 11.02
C GLN A 174 12.47 46.08 11.95
N THR A 175 11.26 46.26 12.46
CA THR A 175 10.93 47.32 13.43
C THR A 175 11.74 47.15 14.70
N GLU A 176 11.82 45.96 15.26
CA GLU A 176 12.66 45.68 16.42
C GLU A 176 14.15 45.96 16.16
N ARG A 177 14.67 45.56 15.00
CA ARG A 177 16.07 45.86 14.63
C ARG A 177 16.36 47.37 14.58
N VAL A 178 15.44 48.10 13.98
CA VAL A 178 15.55 49.57 13.94
C VAL A 178 15.50 50.17 15.34
N LEU A 179 14.52 49.75 16.17
CA LEU A 179 14.40 50.26 17.55
C LEU A 179 15.63 49.95 18.40
N ARG A 180 16.17 48.71 18.28
CA ARG A 180 17.43 48.35 18.97
C ARG A 180 18.61 49.22 18.50
N SER A 181 18.73 49.53 17.21
CA SER A 181 19.80 50.37 16.67
C SER A 181 19.69 51.79 17.17
N TYR A 182 18.47 52.32 17.35
CA TYR A 182 18.25 53.65 17.93
C TYR A 182 18.49 53.70 19.46
N SER A 183 18.16 52.66 20.21
CA SER A 183 18.43 52.60 21.64
C SER A 183 19.92 52.53 21.96
N PHE A 184 20.72 51.85 21.16
CA PHE A 184 22.19 51.83 21.29
C PHE A 184 22.84 53.18 20.99
N ARG A 185 22.27 54.01 20.10
CA ARG A 185 22.80 55.35 19.80
C ARG A 185 22.50 56.42 20.86
N LYS A 186 21.52 56.20 21.73
CA LYS A 186 21.17 57.13 22.82
C LYS A 186 21.82 56.81 24.16
N GLY A 187 22.50 55.72 24.32
CA GLY A 187 23.15 55.29 25.56
C GLY A 187 24.68 55.38 25.58
N GLY A 188 25.29 56.02 24.58
CA GLY A 188 26.70 56.43 24.49
C GLY A 188 26.77 57.93 24.35
#